data_ee2ba7ec8c4614dcffaec80137158e94
#
_entry.id   ee2ba7ec8c4614dcffaec80137158e94
#
_cell.length_a   1.000
_cell.length_b   1.000
_cell.length_c   1.000
_cell.angle_alpha   90.00
_cell.angle_beta   90.00
_cell.angle_gamma   90.00
#
_symmetry.space_group_name_H-M   'P 1'
#
loop_
_entity.id
_entity.type
_entity.pdbx_description
1 polymer ?
#
loop_
_entity_poly.entity_id
_entity_poly.type
_entity_poly.pdbx_seq_one_letter_code
_entity_poly.pdbx_strand_id
1 'polypeptide(L)'
;MRAAALLLALLAWPAQAAWEWSAPLTVNSVRSAAIFPHLESANHRGVAVSGDTVAVVWEDNRDGSPQCYLATKPAAAAAFQPEIRLSQGDCYEPVVAALGEGRFVAAWEEAGRAHARVLPGGKVLKLSDAEAAQVTLAAAGERMYAAWAEQAGRFRRIVVARLTLEGDALSVKTRRPVEAKKPADEQGWPALAVKGDGSVTVAWEDRRDHHTVPMVSYSRDGRRFARPARLTDQASGASPEGLGAGTGAMRPTLAAWGEQGIAAVWLDKRDFLSGYDVYAALDGGTRRFGENIRVQDSFGDNMVQWHATVVGDAGGRLLALWDDARDGTPDVWLSEWDGKAFGDDVAVPAASGPGAQSDPVATLDAAGSLHVVWLDRDEAAGTRIRYARAEWR
;
A
#
# COMPACT_ATOMS: atom_id res chain seq x y z
N MET A 1 -57.24 39.65 21.71
CA MET A 1 -55.83 39.27 21.72
C MET A 1 -55.67 37.94 21.01
N ARG A 2 -55.11 37.93 19.82
CA ARG A 2 -54.88 36.70 19.03
C ARG A 2 -53.39 36.32 19.21
N ALA A 3 -53.14 35.17 19.81
CA ALA A 3 -51.80 34.63 19.96
C ALA A 3 -51.37 34.01 18.59
N ALA A 4 -50.30 34.50 18.01
CA ALA A 4 -49.67 33.91 16.86
C ALA A 4 -48.70 32.84 17.34
N ALA A 5 -48.95 31.57 16.98
CA ALA A 5 -48.03 30.47 17.21
C ALA A 5 -46.97 30.51 16.10
N LEU A 6 -45.70 30.77 16.45
CA LEU A 6 -44.54 30.57 15.56
C LEU A 6 -44.25 29.08 15.50
N LEU A 7 -44.47 28.46 14.31
CA LEU A 7 -43.91 27.15 13.97
C LEU A 7 -42.44 27.32 13.61
N LEU A 8 -41.52 26.89 14.47
CA LEU A 8 -40.13 26.66 14.07
C LEU A 8 -40.05 25.40 13.21
N ALA A 9 -39.86 25.56 11.91
CA ALA A 9 -39.48 24.49 11.06
C ALA A 9 -38.01 24.17 11.31
N LEU A 10 -37.71 23.06 11.98
CA LEU A 10 -36.39 22.46 12.04
C LEU A 10 -36.03 21.98 10.63
N LEU A 11 -35.22 22.74 9.90
CA LEU A 11 -34.58 22.29 8.69
C LEU A 11 -33.56 21.20 9.11
N ALA A 12 -33.92 19.95 8.92
CA ALA A 12 -32.95 18.85 8.98
C ALA A 12 -31.97 19.08 7.82
N TRP A 13 -30.74 19.47 8.12
CA TRP A 13 -29.65 19.41 7.15
C TRP A 13 -29.47 17.94 6.76
N PRO A 14 -29.29 17.65 5.44
CA PRO A 14 -28.94 16.29 5.04
C PRO A 14 -27.67 15.87 5.77
N ALA A 15 -27.68 14.70 6.37
CA ALA A 15 -26.48 14.11 6.95
C ALA A 15 -25.40 14.09 5.84
N GLN A 16 -24.28 14.75 6.10
CA GLN A 16 -23.16 14.75 5.18
C GLN A 16 -22.61 13.34 5.16
N ALA A 17 -22.48 12.75 3.96
CA ALA A 17 -21.92 11.42 3.83
C ALA A 17 -20.50 11.39 4.41
N ALA A 18 -20.23 10.42 5.25
CA ALA A 18 -18.98 10.31 5.99
C ALA A 18 -18.61 8.84 6.25
N TRP A 19 -17.35 8.60 6.56
CA TRP A 19 -16.88 7.28 7.00
C TRP A 19 -17.31 7.01 8.44
N GLU A 20 -18.10 5.94 8.65
CA GLU A 20 -18.41 5.43 9.99
C GLU A 20 -17.42 4.34 10.37
N TRP A 21 -16.64 4.59 11.41
CA TRP A 21 -15.55 3.72 11.86
C TRP A 21 -15.98 2.75 12.95
N SER A 22 -15.55 1.51 12.85
CA SER A 22 -15.64 0.53 13.93
C SER A 22 -14.66 0.87 15.06
N ALA A 23 -14.93 0.38 16.27
CA ALA A 23 -13.93 0.37 17.32
C ALA A 23 -12.68 -0.42 16.86
N PRO A 24 -11.45 0.07 17.16
CA PRO A 24 -10.23 -0.58 16.71
C PRO A 24 -9.97 -1.89 17.45
N LEU A 25 -9.57 -2.93 16.71
CA LEU A 25 -9.16 -4.23 17.22
C LEU A 25 -7.63 -4.34 17.26
N THR A 26 -7.12 -5.16 18.18
CA THR A 26 -5.70 -5.56 18.17
C THR A 26 -5.51 -6.79 17.29
N VAL A 27 -4.49 -6.77 16.44
CA VAL A 27 -4.15 -7.86 15.51
C VAL A 27 -3.15 -8.81 16.15
N ASN A 28 -2.00 -8.29 16.64
CA ASN A 28 -0.94 -9.09 17.24
C ASN A 28 -1.23 -9.49 18.69
N SER A 29 -1.06 -10.75 19.04
CA SER A 29 -1.27 -11.27 20.40
C SER A 29 -0.10 -10.96 21.32
N VAL A 30 1.11 -10.83 20.79
CA VAL A 30 2.35 -10.60 21.57
C VAL A 30 2.72 -9.13 21.51
N ARG A 31 3.02 -8.58 22.70
CA ARG A 31 3.42 -7.18 22.86
C ARG A 31 4.48 -7.06 23.95
N SER A 32 5.54 -6.35 23.65
CA SER A 32 6.61 -6.00 24.59
C SER A 32 7.39 -4.82 24.03
N ALA A 33 8.01 -4.03 24.89
CA ALA A 33 8.91 -2.94 24.49
C ALA A 33 10.13 -3.42 23.66
N ALA A 34 10.45 -4.72 23.72
CA ALA A 34 11.54 -5.33 22.94
C ALA A 34 11.08 -5.95 21.62
N ILE A 35 9.78 -5.91 21.32
CA ILE A 35 9.21 -6.44 20.07
C ILE A 35 8.81 -5.29 19.16
N PHE A 36 9.35 -5.32 17.95
CA PHE A 36 9.19 -4.26 16.95
C PHE A 36 8.45 -4.80 15.73
N PRO A 37 7.10 -4.72 15.69
CA PRO A 37 6.36 -5.05 14.50
C PRO A 37 6.57 -4.00 13.40
N HIS A 38 6.63 -4.45 12.13
CA HIS A 38 6.74 -3.64 10.94
C HIS A 38 5.62 -3.99 9.95
N LEU A 39 5.01 -2.96 9.37
CA LEU A 39 4.01 -3.07 8.31
C LEU A 39 4.56 -2.58 6.95
N GLU A 40 5.73 -1.93 6.94
CA GLU A 40 6.34 -1.45 5.72
C GLU A 40 6.64 -2.62 4.77
N SER A 41 6.21 -2.49 3.54
CA SER A 41 6.46 -3.46 2.48
C SER A 41 6.33 -2.79 1.11
N ALA A 42 6.88 -3.40 0.08
CA ALA A 42 6.71 -2.91 -1.29
C ALA A 42 5.21 -2.83 -1.66
N ASN A 43 4.76 -1.65 -2.09
CA ASN A 43 3.35 -1.32 -2.39
C ASN A 43 2.40 -1.32 -1.16
N HIS A 44 2.90 -1.35 0.08
CA HIS A 44 2.10 -1.32 1.32
C HIS A 44 0.93 -2.32 1.33
N ARG A 45 1.19 -3.59 1.00
CA ARG A 45 0.18 -4.66 0.88
C ARG A 45 0.10 -5.56 2.11
N GLY A 46 0.06 -4.97 3.30
CA GLY A 46 -0.02 -5.68 4.58
C GLY A 46 -1.42 -6.18 4.96
N VAL A 47 -2.49 -5.78 4.24
CA VAL A 47 -3.88 -6.18 4.52
C VAL A 47 -4.62 -6.56 3.23
N ALA A 48 -5.47 -7.57 3.30
CA ALA A 48 -6.36 -7.99 2.22
C ALA A 48 -7.69 -8.53 2.75
N VAL A 49 -8.74 -8.41 1.95
CA VAL A 49 -10.07 -8.97 2.25
C VAL A 49 -10.46 -9.97 1.17
N SER A 50 -10.79 -11.20 1.57
CA SER A 50 -11.20 -12.28 0.68
C SER A 50 -12.54 -12.83 1.15
N GLY A 51 -13.60 -12.61 0.36
CA GLY A 51 -14.96 -12.85 0.82
C GLY A 51 -15.27 -11.98 2.05
N ASP A 52 -15.59 -12.61 3.16
CA ASP A 52 -15.88 -11.98 4.45
C ASP A 52 -14.68 -12.02 5.43
N THR A 53 -13.53 -12.48 5.00
CA THR A 53 -12.36 -12.67 5.87
C THR A 53 -11.28 -11.63 5.57
N VAL A 54 -10.81 -10.98 6.63
CA VAL A 54 -9.65 -10.08 6.61
C VAL A 54 -8.40 -10.87 6.95
N ALA A 55 -7.31 -10.63 6.22
CA ALA A 55 -5.96 -11.12 6.56
C ALA A 55 -5.02 -9.94 6.71
N VAL A 56 -4.18 -9.99 7.74
CA VAL A 56 -3.10 -9.02 8.01
C VAL A 56 -1.80 -9.76 8.10
N VAL A 57 -0.75 -9.24 7.46
CA VAL A 57 0.62 -9.75 7.55
C VAL A 57 1.55 -8.68 8.09
N TRP A 58 2.57 -9.09 8.81
CA TRP A 58 3.59 -8.21 9.38
C TRP A 58 4.87 -8.99 9.66
N GLU A 59 5.92 -8.27 9.95
CA GLU A 59 7.20 -8.76 10.43
C GLU A 59 7.38 -8.32 11.88
N ASP A 60 7.92 -9.18 12.75
CA ASP A 60 8.42 -8.79 14.06
C ASP A 60 9.53 -9.72 14.55
N ASN A 61 10.21 -9.32 15.62
CA ASN A 61 11.37 -9.99 16.19
C ASN A 61 11.07 -10.78 17.48
N ARG A 62 9.83 -11.20 17.73
CA ARG A 62 9.43 -11.90 18.98
C ARG A 62 10.20 -13.18 19.25
N ASP A 63 10.67 -13.83 18.20
CA ASP A 63 11.47 -15.07 18.28
C ASP A 63 12.99 -14.82 18.25
N GLY A 64 13.43 -13.56 18.48
CA GLY A 64 14.83 -13.15 18.56
C GLY A 64 15.43 -12.67 17.24
N SER A 65 14.79 -12.94 16.11
CA SER A 65 15.12 -12.41 14.77
C SER A 65 13.86 -12.07 14.00
N PRO A 66 13.93 -11.28 12.92
CA PRO A 66 12.75 -10.92 12.11
C PRO A 66 12.05 -12.15 11.54
N GLN A 67 10.74 -12.25 11.79
CA GLN A 67 9.88 -13.33 11.31
C GLN A 67 8.58 -12.75 10.77
N CYS A 68 8.01 -13.40 9.74
CA CYS A 68 6.75 -12.99 9.15
C CYS A 68 5.57 -13.77 9.73
N TYR A 69 4.55 -13.04 10.11
CA TYR A 69 3.31 -13.55 10.68
C TYR A 69 2.10 -13.16 9.86
N LEU A 70 1.03 -13.92 10.02
CA LEU A 70 -0.29 -13.65 9.46
C LEU A 70 -1.35 -13.95 10.52
N ALA A 71 -2.31 -13.03 10.64
CA ALA A 71 -3.55 -13.26 11.37
C ALA A 71 -4.76 -13.05 10.47
N THR A 72 -5.82 -13.83 10.68
CA THR A 72 -7.08 -13.69 9.94
C THR A 72 -8.24 -13.40 10.87
N LYS A 73 -9.25 -12.74 10.35
CA LYS A 73 -10.50 -12.44 11.06
C LYS A 73 -11.68 -12.60 10.13
N PRO A 74 -12.51 -13.63 10.28
CA PRO A 74 -13.82 -13.69 9.65
C PRO A 74 -14.70 -12.51 10.10
N ALA A 75 -15.59 -12.00 9.25
CA ALA A 75 -16.42 -10.85 9.57
C ALA A 75 -17.21 -11.02 10.87
N ALA A 76 -17.76 -12.23 11.10
CA ALA A 76 -18.54 -12.56 12.29
C ALA A 76 -17.70 -12.69 13.58
N ALA A 77 -16.36 -12.78 13.49
CA ALA A 77 -15.49 -12.93 14.65
C ALA A 77 -15.29 -11.56 15.35
N ALA A 78 -15.31 -11.57 16.69
CA ALA A 78 -15.06 -10.37 17.49
C ALA A 78 -13.57 -9.97 17.56
N ALA A 79 -12.66 -10.89 17.23
CA ALA A 79 -11.22 -10.69 17.29
C ALA A 79 -10.51 -11.45 16.17
N PHE A 80 -9.26 -11.10 15.92
CA PHE A 80 -8.38 -11.88 15.05
C PHE A 80 -8.11 -13.26 15.65
N GLN A 81 -7.97 -14.26 14.79
CA GLN A 81 -7.53 -15.60 15.16
C GLN A 81 -6.06 -15.58 15.54
N PRO A 82 -5.58 -16.58 16.29
CA PRO A 82 -4.15 -16.69 16.60
C PRO A 82 -3.31 -16.62 15.32
N GLU A 83 -2.22 -15.87 15.40
CA GLU A 83 -1.33 -15.69 14.27
C GLU A 83 -0.59 -16.98 13.91
N ILE A 84 -0.33 -17.15 12.63
CA ILE A 84 0.52 -18.19 12.09
C ILE A 84 1.82 -17.59 11.57
N ARG A 85 2.94 -18.27 11.80
CA ARG A 85 4.22 -17.93 11.21
C ARG A 85 4.27 -18.36 9.74
N LEU A 86 4.66 -17.47 8.85
CA LEU A 86 4.77 -17.73 7.41
C LEU A 86 6.11 -18.33 7.03
N SER A 87 7.19 -17.81 7.61
CA SER A 87 8.58 -18.14 7.30
C SER A 87 9.15 -19.23 8.21
N GLN A 88 10.25 -19.84 7.81
CA GLN A 88 11.04 -20.75 8.64
C GLN A 88 12.30 -20.09 9.18
N GLY A 89 12.91 -19.19 8.39
CA GLY A 89 14.09 -18.39 8.74
C GLY A 89 13.75 -16.92 8.91
N ASP A 90 14.78 -16.07 8.93
CA ASP A 90 14.64 -14.62 8.95
C ASP A 90 13.85 -14.15 7.74
N CYS A 91 12.84 -13.33 7.98
CA CYS A 91 11.84 -12.96 7.00
C CYS A 91 11.55 -11.47 7.07
N TYR A 92 11.36 -10.86 5.88
CA TYR A 92 11.20 -9.43 5.74
C TYR A 92 10.04 -9.08 4.78
N GLU A 93 9.42 -7.95 5.05
CA GLU A 93 8.46 -7.23 4.19
C GLU A 93 7.34 -8.14 3.62
N PRO A 94 6.57 -8.85 4.47
CA PRO A 94 5.50 -9.71 3.98
C PRO A 94 4.36 -8.90 3.37
N VAL A 95 3.79 -9.43 2.30
CA VAL A 95 2.62 -8.87 1.61
C VAL A 95 1.54 -9.93 1.42
N VAL A 96 0.28 -9.49 1.29
CA VAL A 96 -0.86 -10.38 1.12
C VAL A 96 -1.81 -9.86 0.03
N ALA A 97 -2.39 -10.78 -0.73
CA ALA A 97 -3.44 -10.49 -1.71
C ALA A 97 -4.58 -11.51 -1.60
N ALA A 98 -5.80 -11.06 -1.88
CA ALA A 98 -7.01 -11.89 -1.86
C ALA A 98 -7.12 -12.77 -3.11
N LEU A 99 -7.58 -14.01 -2.93
CA LEU A 99 -7.87 -14.98 -4.01
C LEU A 99 -9.36 -15.29 -4.15
N GLY A 100 -10.21 -14.73 -3.30
CA GLY A 100 -11.63 -15.07 -3.17
C GLY A 100 -11.87 -16.24 -2.22
N GLU A 101 -13.11 -16.37 -1.75
CA GLU A 101 -13.59 -17.50 -0.92
C GLU A 101 -12.79 -17.70 0.39
N GLY A 102 -12.35 -16.60 1.02
CA GLY A 102 -11.54 -16.66 2.25
C GLY A 102 -10.11 -17.13 2.05
N ARG A 103 -9.64 -17.28 0.80
CA ARG A 103 -8.27 -17.67 0.48
C ARG A 103 -7.39 -16.46 0.16
N PHE A 104 -6.11 -16.60 0.44
CA PHE A 104 -5.12 -15.56 0.25
C PHE A 104 -3.84 -16.12 -0.36
N VAL A 105 -3.05 -15.25 -0.96
CA VAL A 105 -1.64 -15.52 -1.25
C VAL A 105 -0.81 -14.52 -0.45
N ALA A 106 0.15 -15.03 0.32
CA ALA A 106 1.18 -14.20 0.96
C ALA A 106 2.51 -14.38 0.24
N ALA A 107 3.32 -13.32 0.19
CA ALA A 107 4.71 -13.40 -0.27
C ALA A 107 5.60 -12.63 0.69
N TRP A 108 6.88 -13.03 0.74
CA TRP A 108 7.87 -12.48 1.65
C TRP A 108 9.29 -12.69 1.14
N GLU A 109 10.23 -11.98 1.75
CA GLU A 109 11.66 -12.22 1.58
C GLU A 109 12.17 -13.15 2.67
N GLU A 110 12.86 -14.22 2.32
CA GLU A 110 13.51 -15.15 3.24
C GLU A 110 14.80 -15.68 2.61
N ALA A 111 15.89 -15.66 3.37
CA ALA A 111 17.22 -16.10 2.93
C ALA A 111 17.66 -15.44 1.59
N GLY A 112 17.36 -14.15 1.41
CA GLY A 112 17.66 -13.39 0.19
C GLY A 112 16.91 -13.90 -1.05
N ARG A 113 15.73 -14.48 -0.89
CA ARG A 113 14.87 -14.97 -1.97
C ARG A 113 13.43 -14.52 -1.75
N ALA A 114 12.71 -14.26 -2.84
CA ALA A 114 11.30 -14.06 -2.81
C ALA A 114 10.56 -15.41 -2.75
N HIS A 115 9.63 -15.53 -1.81
CA HIS A 115 8.78 -16.69 -1.60
C HIS A 115 7.31 -16.31 -1.64
N ALA A 116 6.43 -17.27 -1.92
CA ALA A 116 4.99 -17.09 -1.82
C ALA A 116 4.31 -18.40 -1.37
N ARG A 117 3.11 -18.25 -0.78
CA ARG A 117 2.30 -19.38 -0.30
C ARG A 117 0.82 -19.03 -0.37
N VAL A 118 -0.01 -20.00 -0.77
CA VAL A 118 -1.46 -19.88 -0.65
C VAL A 118 -1.89 -20.25 0.77
N LEU A 119 -2.85 -19.55 1.29
CA LEU A 119 -3.39 -19.71 2.63
C LEU A 119 -4.93 -19.86 2.58
N PRO A 120 -5.45 -20.80 3.39
CA PRO A 120 -4.73 -21.80 4.17
C PRO A 120 -4.13 -22.91 3.28
N GLY A 121 -3.20 -23.68 3.82
CA GLY A 121 -2.82 -25.02 3.37
C GLY A 121 -1.75 -25.14 2.27
N GLY A 122 -1.54 -24.13 1.41
CA GLY A 122 -0.59 -24.22 0.29
C GLY A 122 0.87 -24.43 0.71
N LYS A 123 1.68 -25.00 -0.19
CA LYS A 123 3.13 -25.13 -0.02
C LYS A 123 3.84 -23.83 -0.35
N VAL A 124 4.99 -23.60 0.29
CA VAL A 124 5.88 -22.48 -0.06
C VAL A 124 6.46 -22.68 -1.44
N LEU A 125 6.31 -21.67 -2.30
CA LEU A 125 6.91 -21.58 -3.62
C LEU A 125 8.04 -20.55 -3.58
N LYS A 126 9.25 -20.94 -4.01
CA LYS A 126 10.33 -19.98 -4.25
C LYS A 126 10.08 -19.29 -5.60
N LEU A 127 9.96 -17.96 -5.59
CA LEU A 127 9.68 -17.14 -6.78
C LEU A 127 10.94 -16.75 -7.53
N SER A 128 12.04 -16.42 -6.81
CA SER A 128 13.27 -15.92 -7.39
C SER A 128 14.38 -16.99 -7.43
N ASP A 129 15.20 -16.99 -8.50
CA ASP A 129 16.39 -17.84 -8.59
C ASP A 129 17.64 -17.12 -8.11
N ALA A 130 17.73 -15.81 -8.35
CA ALA A 130 18.80 -14.95 -7.85
C ALA A 130 18.41 -14.30 -6.52
N GLU A 131 19.34 -13.60 -5.88
CA GLU A 131 19.07 -12.77 -4.71
C GLU A 131 17.97 -11.75 -5.01
N ALA A 132 17.01 -11.65 -4.13
CA ALA A 132 15.81 -10.85 -4.31
C ALA A 132 15.34 -10.23 -3.00
N ALA A 133 14.76 -9.03 -3.12
CA ALA A 133 14.19 -8.27 -2.02
C ALA A 133 12.91 -7.55 -2.46
N GLN A 134 12.15 -7.04 -1.49
CA GLN A 134 11.03 -6.13 -1.71
C GLN A 134 9.95 -6.75 -2.60
N VAL A 135 9.49 -7.94 -2.24
CA VAL A 135 8.45 -8.62 -3.00
C VAL A 135 7.09 -7.95 -2.81
N THR A 136 6.32 -7.81 -3.88
CA THR A 136 4.91 -7.37 -3.83
C THR A 136 4.00 -8.27 -4.64
N LEU A 137 2.70 -8.21 -4.36
CA LEU A 137 1.64 -9.01 -5.00
C LEU A 137 0.51 -8.11 -5.50
N ALA A 138 -0.11 -8.50 -6.60
CA ALA A 138 -1.40 -7.98 -7.02
C ALA A 138 -2.22 -9.08 -7.69
N ALA A 139 -3.53 -9.09 -7.41
CA ALA A 139 -4.48 -10.04 -7.99
C ALA A 139 -5.76 -9.34 -8.44
N ALA A 140 -6.34 -9.81 -9.55
CA ALA A 140 -7.67 -9.46 -10.02
C ALA A 140 -8.32 -10.71 -10.63
N GLY A 141 -9.25 -11.34 -9.90
CA GLY A 141 -9.77 -12.65 -10.21
C GLY A 141 -8.64 -13.69 -10.32
N GLU A 142 -8.61 -14.46 -11.42
CA GLU A 142 -7.56 -15.47 -11.67
C GLU A 142 -6.20 -14.87 -12.12
N ARG A 143 -6.11 -13.56 -12.29
CA ARG A 143 -4.89 -12.88 -12.72
C ARG A 143 -4.08 -12.47 -11.52
N MET A 144 -2.98 -13.17 -11.30
CA MET A 144 -2.11 -12.96 -10.15
C MET A 144 -0.69 -12.68 -10.63
N TYR A 145 -0.08 -11.66 -10.06
CA TYR A 145 1.30 -11.26 -10.34
C TYR A 145 2.06 -11.01 -9.05
N ALA A 146 3.35 -11.32 -9.09
CA ALA A 146 4.33 -10.90 -8.10
C ALA A 146 5.41 -10.07 -8.77
N ALA A 147 5.98 -9.09 -8.04
CA ALA A 147 7.17 -8.38 -8.49
C ALA A 147 8.17 -8.28 -7.34
N TRP A 148 9.44 -8.18 -7.67
CA TRP A 148 10.54 -8.03 -6.70
C TRP A 148 11.75 -7.38 -7.36
N ALA A 149 12.65 -6.85 -6.53
CA ALA A 149 13.96 -6.41 -6.94
C ALA A 149 14.93 -7.61 -6.94
N GLU A 150 15.49 -7.96 -8.10
CA GLU A 150 16.36 -9.14 -8.30
C GLU A 150 17.78 -8.74 -8.71
N GLN A 151 18.79 -9.34 -8.11
CA GLN A 151 20.18 -9.08 -8.44
C GLN A 151 20.48 -9.40 -9.91
N ALA A 152 21.06 -8.46 -10.65
CA ALA A 152 21.34 -8.54 -12.09
C ALA A 152 22.73 -7.98 -12.45
N GLY A 153 23.76 -8.51 -11.84
CA GLY A 153 25.14 -8.02 -11.89
C GLY A 153 25.42 -7.09 -10.72
N ARG A 154 25.83 -5.85 -10.96
CA ARG A 154 26.15 -4.89 -9.90
C ARG A 154 24.91 -4.38 -9.18
N PHE A 155 23.79 -4.19 -9.88
CA PHE A 155 22.57 -3.58 -9.41
C PHE A 155 21.40 -4.53 -9.47
N ARG A 156 20.35 -4.27 -8.68
CA ARG A 156 19.06 -4.96 -8.78
C ARG A 156 18.24 -4.38 -9.92
N ARG A 157 17.38 -5.22 -10.49
CA ARG A 157 16.35 -4.85 -11.48
C ARG A 157 14.99 -5.38 -11.06
N ILE A 158 13.94 -4.77 -11.57
CA ILE A 158 12.59 -5.25 -11.30
C ILE A 158 12.24 -6.44 -12.19
N VAL A 159 11.79 -7.51 -11.55
CA VAL A 159 11.28 -8.72 -12.19
C VAL A 159 9.79 -8.87 -11.84
N VAL A 160 8.98 -9.23 -12.84
CA VAL A 160 7.56 -9.54 -12.67
C VAL A 160 7.31 -10.99 -13.06
N ALA A 161 6.60 -11.72 -12.21
CA ALA A 161 6.11 -13.06 -12.47
C ALA A 161 4.59 -13.07 -12.54
N ARG A 162 4.05 -13.79 -13.54
CA ARG A 162 2.66 -14.20 -13.53
C ARG A 162 2.55 -15.53 -12.82
N LEU A 163 1.66 -15.59 -11.83
CA LEU A 163 1.39 -16.78 -11.06
C LEU A 163 0.11 -17.46 -11.54
N THR A 164 0.01 -18.76 -11.33
CA THR A 164 -1.20 -19.55 -11.56
C THR A 164 -1.44 -20.46 -10.37
N LEU A 165 -2.70 -20.74 -10.10
CA LEU A 165 -3.16 -21.58 -9.01
C LEU A 165 -3.93 -22.77 -9.57
N GLU A 166 -3.55 -24.00 -9.15
CA GLU A 166 -4.28 -25.23 -9.42
C GLU A 166 -4.58 -25.92 -8.07
N GLY A 167 -5.84 -25.83 -7.61
CA GLY A 167 -6.19 -26.14 -6.23
C GLY A 167 -5.43 -25.18 -5.28
N ASP A 168 -4.58 -25.72 -4.39
CA ASP A 168 -3.70 -24.93 -3.51
C ASP A 168 -2.24 -24.90 -3.99
N ALA A 169 -1.97 -25.42 -5.18
CA ALA A 169 -0.62 -25.43 -5.75
C ALA A 169 -0.38 -24.13 -6.55
N LEU A 170 0.47 -23.27 -6.00
CA LEU A 170 0.93 -22.07 -6.66
C LEU A 170 2.10 -22.39 -7.58
N SER A 171 2.13 -21.83 -8.80
CA SER A 171 3.21 -21.99 -9.74
C SER A 171 3.52 -20.71 -10.51
N VAL A 172 4.78 -20.57 -11.00
CA VAL A 172 5.21 -19.47 -11.85
C VAL A 172 4.94 -19.82 -13.31
N LYS A 173 3.99 -19.14 -13.94
CA LYS A 173 3.68 -19.32 -15.37
C LYS A 173 4.66 -18.60 -16.28
N THR A 174 5.02 -17.37 -15.93
CA THR A 174 6.04 -16.57 -16.63
C THR A 174 6.80 -15.73 -15.63
N ARG A 175 8.08 -15.50 -15.89
CA ARG A 175 8.93 -14.57 -15.15
C ARG A 175 9.72 -13.73 -16.14
N ARG A 176 9.69 -12.42 -16.03
CA ARG A 176 10.35 -11.50 -16.95
C ARG A 176 10.88 -10.27 -16.20
N PRO A 177 12.08 -9.80 -16.52
CA PRO A 177 12.50 -8.46 -16.13
C PRO A 177 11.61 -7.43 -16.84
N VAL A 178 11.32 -6.32 -16.17
CA VAL A 178 10.57 -5.21 -16.75
C VAL A 178 11.37 -4.59 -17.90
N GLU A 179 12.67 -4.39 -17.68
CA GLU A 179 13.60 -3.94 -18.71
C GLU A 179 14.51 -5.09 -19.15
N ALA A 180 14.61 -5.30 -20.47
CA ALA A 180 15.44 -6.38 -21.03
C ALA A 180 16.94 -6.13 -20.82
N LYS A 181 17.37 -4.86 -20.79
CA LYS A 181 18.77 -4.48 -20.54
C LYS A 181 19.07 -4.58 -19.05
N LYS A 182 20.35 -4.82 -18.74
CA LYS A 182 20.82 -4.69 -17.34
C LYS A 182 20.63 -3.26 -16.87
N PRO A 183 20.25 -3.05 -15.59
CA PRO A 183 20.04 -1.72 -15.06
C PRO A 183 21.36 -0.93 -15.03
N ALA A 184 21.26 0.37 -15.24
CA ALA A 184 22.40 1.28 -15.16
C ALA A 184 22.71 1.68 -13.69
N ASP A 185 21.72 1.59 -12.82
CA ASP A 185 21.81 1.83 -11.38
C ASP A 185 20.74 1.00 -10.64
N GLU A 186 20.65 1.13 -9.32
CA GLU A 186 19.78 0.35 -8.45
C GLU A 186 18.30 0.61 -8.78
N GLN A 187 17.53 -0.48 -8.84
CA GLN A 187 16.07 -0.48 -8.92
C GLN A 187 15.51 -1.24 -7.71
N GLY A 188 14.44 -0.71 -7.11
CA GLY A 188 13.83 -1.30 -5.92
C GLY A 188 12.38 -0.87 -5.73
N TRP A 189 11.78 -1.32 -4.64
CA TRP A 189 10.44 -0.95 -4.18
C TRP A 189 9.37 -1.03 -5.27
N PRO A 190 9.19 -2.22 -5.88
CA PRO A 190 8.18 -2.38 -6.92
C PRO A 190 6.78 -2.27 -6.35
N ALA A 191 5.91 -1.58 -7.08
CA ALA A 191 4.47 -1.56 -6.85
C ALA A 191 3.74 -2.20 -8.03
N LEU A 192 2.65 -2.91 -7.78
CA LEU A 192 1.84 -3.58 -8.79
C LEU A 192 0.37 -3.18 -8.68
N ALA A 193 -0.26 -2.96 -9.83
CA ALA A 193 -1.71 -2.96 -9.96
C ALA A 193 -2.14 -3.81 -11.17
N VAL A 194 -3.20 -4.59 -11.00
CA VAL A 194 -3.76 -5.48 -12.03
C VAL A 194 -5.20 -5.06 -12.28
N LYS A 195 -5.55 -4.86 -13.54
CA LYS A 195 -6.94 -4.56 -13.94
C LYS A 195 -7.74 -5.84 -14.21
N GLY A 196 -9.06 -5.71 -14.25
CA GLY A 196 -9.96 -6.83 -14.56
C GLY A 196 -9.69 -7.48 -15.93
N ASP A 197 -9.16 -6.73 -16.92
CA ASP A 197 -8.76 -7.26 -18.23
C ASP A 197 -7.45 -8.07 -18.18
N GLY A 198 -6.81 -8.11 -17.02
CA GLY A 198 -5.55 -8.82 -16.77
C GLY A 198 -4.31 -8.06 -17.18
N SER A 199 -4.44 -6.81 -17.60
CA SER A 199 -3.29 -5.92 -17.79
C SER A 199 -2.67 -5.54 -16.45
N VAL A 200 -1.34 -5.41 -16.43
CA VAL A 200 -0.56 -5.11 -15.24
C VAL A 200 0.26 -3.85 -15.44
N THR A 201 0.22 -2.98 -14.45
CA THR A 201 1.09 -1.81 -14.31
C THR A 201 2.07 -2.09 -13.19
N VAL A 202 3.33 -1.76 -13.40
CA VAL A 202 4.39 -1.85 -12.40
C VAL A 202 5.08 -0.51 -12.29
N ALA A 203 5.23 0.00 -11.06
CA ALA A 203 6.06 1.15 -10.74
C ALA A 203 7.22 0.71 -9.86
N TRP A 204 8.30 1.47 -9.80
CA TRP A 204 9.46 1.17 -8.98
C TRP A 204 10.32 2.41 -8.75
N GLU A 205 11.15 2.38 -7.73
CA GLU A 205 12.24 3.33 -7.54
C GLU A 205 13.40 3.01 -8.48
N ASP A 206 13.94 4.05 -9.13
CA ASP A 206 15.06 3.94 -10.06
C ASP A 206 16.08 5.04 -9.81
N ARG A 207 17.36 4.71 -9.78
CA ARG A 207 18.45 5.65 -9.49
C ARG A 207 19.29 6.00 -10.71
N ARG A 208 18.85 5.63 -11.93
CA ARG A 208 19.60 5.86 -13.18
C ARG A 208 20.03 7.30 -13.46
N ASP A 209 19.36 8.27 -12.83
CA ASP A 209 19.65 9.70 -12.97
C ASP A 209 20.34 10.27 -11.71
N HIS A 210 20.99 9.39 -10.91
CA HIS A 210 21.67 9.71 -9.65
C HIS A 210 20.77 10.17 -8.50
N HIS A 211 19.47 10.30 -8.73
CA HIS A 211 18.43 10.55 -7.74
C HIS A 211 17.37 9.45 -7.85
N THR A 212 16.72 9.16 -6.74
CA THR A 212 15.61 8.21 -6.74
C THR A 212 14.40 8.86 -7.42
N VAL A 213 13.90 8.22 -8.48
CA VAL A 213 12.69 8.63 -9.20
C VAL A 213 11.76 7.44 -9.39
N PRO A 214 10.44 7.60 -9.19
CA PRO A 214 9.48 6.58 -9.54
C PRO A 214 9.37 6.44 -11.06
N MET A 215 9.63 5.23 -11.55
CA MET A 215 9.42 4.83 -12.93
C MET A 215 8.19 3.93 -13.02
N VAL A 216 7.56 3.90 -14.18
CA VAL A 216 6.39 3.07 -14.44
C VAL A 216 6.49 2.40 -15.79
N SER A 217 5.97 1.18 -15.87
CA SER A 217 5.79 0.43 -17.10
C SER A 217 4.49 -0.36 -17.08
N TYR A 218 4.05 -0.77 -18.25
CA TYR A 218 2.77 -1.41 -18.48
C TYR A 218 2.94 -2.67 -19.33
N SER A 219 2.14 -3.70 -19.04
CA SER A 219 2.02 -4.91 -19.85
C SER A 219 0.57 -5.38 -19.95
N ARG A 220 0.17 -5.90 -21.11
CA ARG A 220 -1.16 -6.50 -21.30
C ARG A 220 -1.32 -7.86 -20.65
N ASP A 221 -0.23 -8.60 -20.49
CA ASP A 221 -0.26 -10.02 -20.13
C ASP A 221 0.90 -10.46 -19.23
N GLY A 222 1.74 -9.51 -18.77
CA GLY A 222 2.94 -9.77 -17.96
C GLY A 222 4.11 -10.39 -18.72
N ARG A 223 4.06 -10.46 -20.06
CA ARG A 223 5.13 -11.06 -20.88
C ARG A 223 6.05 -10.03 -21.50
N ARG A 224 5.51 -8.91 -21.93
CA ARG A 224 6.26 -7.79 -22.52
C ARG A 224 5.82 -6.51 -21.89
N PHE A 225 6.77 -5.76 -21.35
CA PHE A 225 6.56 -4.46 -20.75
C PHE A 225 6.86 -3.35 -21.75
N ALA A 226 6.11 -2.26 -21.70
CA ALA A 226 6.36 -1.07 -22.47
C ALA A 226 7.68 -0.42 -22.03
N ARG A 227 8.18 0.53 -22.83
CA ARG A 227 9.33 1.34 -22.41
C ARG A 227 8.95 2.09 -21.13
N PRO A 228 9.79 2.05 -20.09
CA PRO A 228 9.53 2.81 -18.87
C PRO A 228 9.38 4.31 -19.11
N ALA A 229 8.46 4.91 -18.36
CA ALA A 229 8.26 6.35 -18.26
C ALA A 229 8.45 6.78 -16.81
N ARG A 230 8.76 8.06 -16.57
CA ARG A 230 8.74 8.63 -15.22
C ARG A 230 7.30 8.85 -14.79
N LEU A 231 7.03 8.64 -13.50
CA LEU A 231 5.78 9.08 -12.87
C LEU A 231 5.83 10.57 -12.51
N THR A 232 7.02 11.06 -12.13
CA THR A 232 7.20 12.48 -11.80
C THR A 232 7.28 13.33 -13.06
N ASP A 233 6.54 14.43 -13.11
CA ASP A 233 6.56 15.42 -14.19
C ASP A 233 7.74 16.40 -14.09
N GLN A 234 8.35 16.54 -12.90
CA GLN A 234 9.55 17.35 -12.70
C GLN A 234 10.83 16.52 -12.87
N ALA A 235 11.83 17.13 -13.49
CA ALA A 235 13.16 16.55 -13.54
C ALA A 235 13.77 16.57 -12.12
N SER A 236 14.18 15.41 -11.61
CA SER A 236 14.95 15.33 -10.38
C SER A 236 16.22 16.18 -10.51
N GLY A 237 16.52 17.02 -9.52
CA GLY A 237 17.73 17.81 -9.48
C GLY A 237 17.64 19.23 -10.04
N ALA A 238 16.50 19.67 -10.53
CA ALA A 238 16.32 21.05 -10.99
C ALA A 238 15.73 21.93 -9.88
N SER A 239 16.57 22.37 -8.94
CA SER A 239 16.24 23.59 -8.20
C SER A 239 16.53 24.79 -9.09
N PRO A 240 15.62 25.77 -9.21
CA PRO A 240 15.91 27.02 -9.90
C PRO A 240 17.10 27.77 -9.35
N GLU A 241 17.54 27.47 -8.14
CA GLU A 241 18.59 28.17 -7.41
C GLU A 241 19.93 27.41 -7.35
N GLY A 242 20.06 26.26 -8.02
CA GLY A 242 21.32 25.49 -8.06
C GLY A 242 21.79 24.91 -6.72
N LEU A 243 21.00 25.03 -5.68
CA LEU A 243 21.24 24.41 -4.39
C LEU A 243 20.83 22.95 -4.52
N GLY A 244 21.82 22.06 -4.69
CA GLY A 244 21.70 20.63 -4.89
C GLY A 244 20.36 20.04 -4.49
N ALA A 245 19.42 20.07 -5.41
CA ALA A 245 18.09 19.59 -5.18
C ALA A 245 18.13 18.07 -5.07
N GLY A 246 18.38 17.58 -3.88
CA GLY A 246 18.16 16.20 -3.51
C GLY A 246 16.68 15.88 -3.49
N THR A 247 15.98 16.19 -4.56
CA THR A 247 14.59 15.88 -4.74
C THR A 247 14.50 14.41 -5.11
N GLY A 248 14.56 13.54 -4.11
CA GLY A 248 14.22 12.15 -4.26
C GLY A 248 12.71 12.00 -4.21
N ALA A 249 12.13 11.28 -5.17
CA ALA A 249 10.79 10.77 -5.06
C ALA A 249 10.87 9.27 -4.87
N MET A 250 10.13 8.72 -3.90
CA MET A 250 10.30 7.33 -3.45
C MET A 250 9.01 6.68 -2.99
N ARG A 251 9.07 5.37 -2.72
CA ARG A 251 7.97 4.55 -2.19
C ARG A 251 6.70 4.65 -3.03
N PRO A 252 6.76 4.35 -4.34
CA PRO A 252 5.56 4.35 -5.16
C PRO A 252 4.61 3.25 -4.71
N THR A 253 3.32 3.57 -4.62
CA THR A 253 2.23 2.62 -4.43
C THR A 253 1.24 2.74 -5.58
N LEU A 254 0.62 1.63 -5.96
CA LEU A 254 -0.34 1.56 -7.07
C LEU A 254 -1.65 0.92 -6.63
N ALA A 255 -2.76 1.46 -7.11
CA ALA A 255 -4.08 0.83 -7.01
C ALA A 255 -4.82 0.89 -8.35
N ALA A 256 -5.60 -0.16 -8.64
CA ALA A 256 -6.62 -0.08 -9.69
C ALA A 256 -7.85 0.62 -9.12
N TRP A 257 -8.52 1.46 -9.95
CA TRP A 257 -9.73 2.18 -9.57
C TRP A 257 -10.64 2.39 -10.77
N GLY A 258 -11.95 2.42 -10.54
CA GLY A 258 -12.92 2.40 -11.62
C GLY A 258 -12.71 1.20 -12.55
N GLU A 259 -13.27 1.28 -13.75
CA GLU A 259 -13.18 0.17 -14.72
C GLU A 259 -11.78 0.03 -15.33
N GLN A 260 -11.09 1.14 -15.58
CA GLN A 260 -9.88 1.19 -16.41
C GLN A 260 -8.72 1.97 -15.77
N GLY A 261 -8.94 2.58 -14.61
CA GLY A 261 -7.99 3.49 -13.98
C GLY A 261 -6.87 2.76 -13.24
N ILE A 262 -5.72 3.42 -13.17
CA ILE A 262 -4.62 3.12 -12.23
C ILE A 262 -4.25 4.44 -11.55
N ALA A 263 -4.22 4.43 -10.24
CA ALA A 263 -3.67 5.51 -9.43
C ALA A 263 -2.27 5.13 -8.94
N ALA A 264 -1.37 6.08 -8.96
CA ALA A 264 -0.05 5.99 -8.34
C ALA A 264 0.07 7.08 -7.28
N VAL A 265 0.61 6.73 -6.12
CA VAL A 265 0.95 7.66 -5.03
C VAL A 265 2.39 7.41 -4.62
N TRP A 266 3.11 8.45 -4.25
CA TRP A 266 4.50 8.37 -3.81
C TRP A 266 4.86 9.51 -2.87
N LEU A 267 6.00 9.40 -2.19
CA LEU A 267 6.62 10.46 -1.41
C LEU A 267 7.56 11.28 -2.30
N ASP A 268 7.41 12.59 -2.32
CA ASP A 268 8.16 13.49 -3.19
C ASP A 268 8.75 14.67 -2.40
N LYS A 269 10.04 14.92 -2.57
CA LYS A 269 10.73 16.01 -1.90
C LYS A 269 11.00 17.19 -2.86
N ARG A 270 10.11 17.41 -3.84
CA ARG A 270 10.27 18.51 -4.81
C ARG A 270 10.17 19.88 -4.16
N ASP A 271 9.44 19.98 -3.06
CA ASP A 271 9.33 21.18 -2.23
C ASP A 271 10.28 21.04 -1.03
N PHE A 272 11.55 21.35 -1.27
CA PHE A 272 12.66 21.04 -0.37
C PHE A 272 12.46 21.51 1.08
N LEU A 273 11.71 22.59 1.30
CA LEU A 273 11.52 23.18 2.63
C LEU A 273 10.50 22.43 3.49
N SER A 274 9.53 21.75 2.90
CA SER A 274 8.47 21.00 3.62
C SER A 274 8.88 19.57 3.99
N GLY A 275 9.92 19.01 3.37
CA GLY A 275 10.31 17.62 3.55
C GLY A 275 9.74 16.73 2.44
N TYR A 276 9.17 15.57 2.78
CA TYR A 276 8.44 14.73 1.83
C TYR A 276 6.96 15.04 1.89
N ASP A 277 6.39 15.28 0.73
CA ASP A 277 4.95 15.46 0.50
C ASP A 277 4.38 14.23 -0.21
N VAL A 278 3.07 13.99 -0.09
CA VAL A 278 2.36 12.94 -0.82
C VAL A 278 1.91 13.46 -2.17
N TYR A 279 2.39 12.85 -3.25
CA TYR A 279 1.97 13.16 -4.61
C TYR A 279 1.29 11.97 -5.26
N ALA A 280 0.38 12.26 -6.16
CA ALA A 280 -0.35 11.29 -6.97
C ALA A 280 -0.25 11.60 -8.46
N ALA A 281 -0.45 10.58 -9.28
CA ALA A 281 -0.78 10.70 -10.69
C ALA A 281 -1.80 9.62 -11.07
N LEU A 282 -2.70 9.96 -11.99
CA LEU A 282 -3.80 9.11 -12.38
C LEU A 282 -3.70 8.75 -13.87
N ASP A 283 -3.87 7.46 -14.18
CA ASP A 283 -4.12 6.97 -15.54
C ASP A 283 -5.58 6.57 -15.66
N GLY A 284 -6.38 7.34 -16.38
CA GLY A 284 -7.79 7.06 -16.66
C GLY A 284 -8.03 5.98 -17.74
N GLY A 285 -7.07 5.03 -17.93
CA GLY A 285 -7.18 3.96 -18.92
C GLY A 285 -6.39 4.20 -20.21
N THR A 286 -5.72 5.33 -20.34
CA THR A 286 -4.92 5.71 -21.52
C THR A 286 -3.53 5.07 -21.54
N ARG A 287 -3.12 4.45 -20.42
CA ARG A 287 -1.75 3.94 -20.15
C ARG A 287 -0.71 5.04 -20.09
N ARG A 288 -1.15 6.22 -19.70
CA ARG A 288 -0.31 7.38 -19.43
C ARG A 288 -0.82 8.05 -18.18
N PHE A 289 0.06 8.25 -17.24
CA PHE A 289 -0.23 9.04 -16.06
C PHE A 289 -0.29 10.52 -16.45
N GLY A 290 -1.27 11.24 -15.89
CA GLY A 290 -1.46 12.66 -16.05
C GLY A 290 -0.47 13.49 -15.23
N GLU A 291 -0.79 14.78 -15.06
CA GLU A 291 -0.06 15.70 -14.21
C GLU A 291 0.02 15.19 -12.77
N ASN A 292 1.06 15.59 -12.07
CA ASN A 292 1.21 15.24 -10.67
C ASN A 292 0.31 16.13 -9.81
N ILE A 293 -0.40 15.51 -8.90
CA ILE A 293 -1.38 16.13 -8.01
C ILE A 293 -0.84 15.99 -6.59
N ARG A 294 -0.76 17.08 -5.84
CA ARG A 294 -0.47 17.02 -4.42
C ARG A 294 -1.70 16.46 -3.70
N VAL A 295 -1.48 15.51 -2.78
CA VAL A 295 -2.57 14.81 -2.11
C VAL A 295 -2.98 15.50 -0.83
N GLN A 296 -2.01 15.78 0.07
CA GLN A 296 -2.30 16.48 1.32
C GLN A 296 -2.71 17.94 1.05
N ASP A 297 -3.57 18.46 1.91
CA ASP A 297 -3.99 19.85 1.93
C ASP A 297 -2.90 20.78 2.51
N SER A 298 -3.18 22.10 2.55
CA SER A 298 -2.24 23.09 3.05
C SER A 298 -1.95 23.01 4.56
N PHE A 299 -2.77 22.30 5.33
CA PHE A 299 -2.54 22.06 6.75
C PHE A 299 -1.35 21.14 7.01
N GLY A 300 -1.07 20.23 6.07
CA GLY A 300 0.06 19.30 6.09
C GLY A 300 1.38 19.87 5.54
N ASP A 301 1.37 21.05 4.92
CA ASP A 301 2.48 21.57 4.11
C ASP A 301 3.83 21.73 4.82
N ASN A 302 3.85 21.88 6.13
CA ASN A 302 5.08 22.09 6.90
C ASN A 302 5.55 20.84 7.66
N MET A 303 4.93 19.71 7.39
CA MET A 303 5.26 18.44 8.04
C MET A 303 5.72 17.42 7.01
N VAL A 304 6.56 16.49 7.45
CA VAL A 304 7.02 15.39 6.60
C VAL A 304 5.95 14.30 6.64
N GLN A 305 5.41 13.94 5.48
CA GLN A 305 4.53 12.80 5.34
C GLN A 305 5.32 11.51 5.11
N TRP A 306 4.85 10.41 5.69
CA TRP A 306 5.48 9.09 5.57
C TRP A 306 4.46 8.01 5.22
N HIS A 307 4.94 6.84 4.80
CA HIS A 307 4.20 5.59 4.59
C HIS A 307 2.92 5.76 3.74
N ALA A 308 3.02 6.59 2.68
CA ALA A 308 1.88 6.85 1.81
C ALA A 308 1.41 5.59 1.08
N THR A 309 0.12 5.31 1.13
CA THR A 309 -0.53 4.20 0.41
C THR A 309 -1.76 4.68 -0.34
N VAL A 310 -2.14 3.94 -1.39
CA VAL A 310 -3.33 4.23 -2.19
C VAL A 310 -4.20 2.99 -2.33
N VAL A 311 -5.50 3.20 -2.20
CA VAL A 311 -6.51 2.16 -2.41
C VAL A 311 -7.60 2.64 -3.35
N GLY A 312 -8.12 1.75 -4.17
CA GLY A 312 -9.21 2.04 -5.09
C GLY A 312 -10.12 0.84 -5.26
N ASP A 313 -11.35 1.09 -5.69
CA ASP A 313 -12.33 0.07 -6.03
C ASP A 313 -12.84 0.19 -7.47
N ALA A 314 -13.58 -0.83 -7.92
CA ALA A 314 -14.18 -0.84 -9.25
C ALA A 314 -15.31 0.20 -9.42
N GLY A 315 -15.89 0.68 -8.31
CA GLY A 315 -16.92 1.72 -8.30
C GLY A 315 -16.37 3.12 -8.56
N GLY A 316 -15.05 3.28 -8.58
CA GLY A 316 -14.38 4.57 -8.84
C GLY A 316 -13.98 5.32 -7.58
N ARG A 317 -14.13 4.73 -6.39
CA ARG A 317 -13.59 5.30 -5.16
C ARG A 317 -12.08 5.20 -5.15
N LEU A 318 -11.41 6.25 -4.70
CA LEU A 318 -9.96 6.32 -4.60
C LEU A 318 -9.59 7.12 -3.35
N LEU A 319 -8.78 6.52 -2.49
CA LEU A 319 -8.28 7.15 -1.27
C LEU A 319 -6.76 7.01 -1.20
N ALA A 320 -6.11 8.03 -0.67
CA ALA A 320 -4.72 7.97 -0.23
C ALA A 320 -4.68 8.07 1.30
N LEU A 321 -3.77 7.33 1.92
CA LEU A 321 -3.53 7.37 3.37
C LEU A 321 -2.04 7.55 3.61
N TRP A 322 -1.67 8.23 4.69
CA TRP A 322 -0.29 8.43 5.14
C TRP A 322 -0.26 8.70 6.65
N ASP A 323 0.92 8.83 7.22
CA ASP A 323 1.08 9.36 8.56
C ASP A 323 1.96 10.61 8.56
N ASP A 324 1.64 11.54 9.44
CA ASP A 324 2.47 12.69 9.76
C ASP A 324 2.22 13.20 11.19
N ALA A 325 3.11 14.05 11.68
CA ALA A 325 3.11 14.54 13.05
C ALA A 325 2.59 16.00 13.19
N ARG A 326 1.66 16.45 12.33
CA ARG A 326 1.14 17.82 12.34
C ARG A 326 0.51 18.23 13.67
N ASP A 327 -0.03 17.27 14.42
CA ASP A 327 -0.62 17.48 15.75
C ASP A 327 0.34 17.11 16.90
N GLY A 328 1.65 16.92 16.60
CA GLY A 328 2.72 16.72 17.59
C GLY A 328 3.29 15.30 17.61
N THR A 329 2.48 14.26 17.49
CA THR A 329 2.86 12.86 17.31
C THR A 329 2.30 12.35 15.98
N PRO A 330 2.89 11.32 15.37
CA PRO A 330 2.33 10.75 14.14
C PRO A 330 0.91 10.24 14.33
N ASP A 331 0.01 10.69 13.47
CA ASP A 331 -1.35 10.23 13.30
C ASP A 331 -1.57 9.78 11.86
N VAL A 332 -2.56 8.90 11.63
CA VAL A 332 -2.92 8.44 10.28
C VAL A 332 -3.96 9.39 9.68
N TRP A 333 -3.66 9.88 8.50
CA TRP A 333 -4.50 10.76 7.71
C TRP A 333 -4.98 10.07 6.44
N LEU A 334 -6.10 10.52 5.92
CA LEU A 334 -6.63 10.11 4.62
C LEU A 334 -7.17 11.30 3.84
N SER A 335 -7.13 11.20 2.51
CA SER A 335 -7.82 12.09 1.59
C SER A 335 -8.49 11.27 0.48
N GLU A 336 -9.69 11.68 0.04
CA GLU A 336 -10.48 11.01 -0.98
C GLU A 336 -10.48 11.84 -2.27
N TRP A 337 -10.34 11.16 -3.40
CA TRP A 337 -10.45 11.77 -4.73
C TRP A 337 -11.90 12.02 -5.11
N ASP A 338 -12.28 13.25 -5.37
CA ASP A 338 -13.65 13.68 -5.71
C ASP A 338 -13.97 13.63 -7.22
N GLY A 339 -13.01 13.21 -8.03
CA GLY A 339 -13.08 13.22 -9.50
C GLY A 339 -12.30 14.37 -10.13
N LYS A 340 -11.79 15.32 -9.35
CA LYS A 340 -11.01 16.49 -9.80
C LYS A 340 -9.79 16.77 -8.95
N ALA A 341 -9.90 16.61 -7.64
CA ALA A 341 -8.85 16.84 -6.66
C ALA A 341 -8.97 15.86 -5.49
N PHE A 342 -7.90 15.70 -4.73
CA PHE A 342 -8.00 15.14 -3.39
C PHE A 342 -8.65 16.20 -2.48
N GLY A 343 -9.57 15.75 -1.62
CA GLY A 343 -10.29 16.62 -0.67
C GLY A 343 -9.45 17.01 0.53
N ASP A 344 -10.10 17.63 1.51
CA ASP A 344 -9.46 17.97 2.78
C ASP A 344 -8.94 16.71 3.48
N ASP A 345 -7.82 16.85 4.18
CA ASP A 345 -7.22 15.79 4.99
C ASP A 345 -8.11 15.47 6.18
N VAL A 346 -8.41 14.20 6.37
CA VAL A 346 -9.24 13.71 7.49
C VAL A 346 -8.40 12.77 8.35
N ALA A 347 -8.27 13.07 9.63
CA ALA A 347 -7.65 12.14 10.57
C ALA A 347 -8.49 10.85 10.67
N VAL A 348 -7.85 9.69 10.63
CA VAL A 348 -8.51 8.41 10.90
C VAL A 348 -8.82 8.33 12.40
N PRO A 349 -10.09 8.45 12.86
CA PRO A 349 -10.40 8.65 14.27
C PRO A 349 -9.89 7.54 15.19
N ALA A 350 -9.80 6.32 14.66
CA ALA A 350 -9.28 5.17 15.40
C ALA A 350 -7.73 5.09 15.44
N ALA A 351 -7.06 5.87 14.59
CA ALA A 351 -5.61 5.91 14.41
C ALA A 351 -5.07 7.33 14.55
N SER A 352 -5.60 8.07 15.53
CA SER A 352 -5.17 9.40 15.92
C SER A 352 -5.38 9.61 17.41
N GLY A 353 -4.64 10.55 18.02
CA GLY A 353 -4.73 10.89 19.43
C GLY A 353 -3.43 10.63 20.20
N PRO A 354 -3.50 10.36 21.52
CA PRO A 354 -2.28 10.18 22.33
C PRO A 354 -1.44 9.00 21.88
N GLY A 355 -0.13 9.19 21.77
CA GLY A 355 0.82 8.19 21.28
C GLY A 355 1.23 8.44 19.83
N ALA A 356 1.84 7.45 19.20
CA ALA A 356 2.25 7.54 17.81
C ALA A 356 1.53 6.45 16.99
N GLN A 357 0.70 6.87 16.05
CA GLN A 357 0.00 6.01 15.10
C GLN A 357 0.62 6.19 13.72
N SER A 358 1.22 5.14 13.19
CA SER A 358 2.02 5.22 11.95
C SER A 358 1.90 3.98 11.07
N ASP A 359 2.55 4.02 9.91
CA ASP A 359 2.66 2.90 8.97
C ASP A 359 1.29 2.35 8.51
N PRO A 360 0.38 3.21 7.99
CA PRO A 360 -0.93 2.75 7.55
C PRO A 360 -0.81 1.83 6.33
N VAL A 361 -1.49 0.69 6.40
CA VAL A 361 -1.79 -0.14 5.24
C VAL A 361 -3.29 -0.30 5.11
N ALA A 362 -3.81 -0.26 3.89
CA ALA A 362 -5.25 -0.24 3.68
C ALA A 362 -5.69 -1.08 2.48
N THR A 363 -6.98 -1.41 2.46
CA THR A 363 -7.65 -2.02 1.31
C THR A 363 -9.15 -1.69 1.33
N LEU A 364 -9.77 -1.66 0.17
CA LEU A 364 -11.23 -1.63 0.02
C LEU A 364 -11.73 -3.04 -0.24
N ASP A 365 -12.82 -3.43 0.41
CA ASP A 365 -13.52 -4.68 0.11
C ASP A 365 -14.49 -4.52 -1.08
N ALA A 366 -15.10 -5.61 -1.52
CA ALA A 366 -16.04 -5.61 -2.64
C ALA A 366 -17.33 -4.79 -2.37
N ALA A 367 -17.64 -4.51 -1.10
CA ALA A 367 -18.76 -3.67 -0.69
C ALA A 367 -18.36 -2.18 -0.59
N GLY A 368 -17.10 -1.84 -0.84
CA GLY A 368 -16.57 -0.49 -0.72
C GLY A 368 -16.26 -0.07 0.72
N SER A 369 -16.19 -1.01 1.66
CA SER A 369 -15.75 -0.70 3.02
C SER A 369 -14.23 -0.57 3.05
N LEU A 370 -13.75 0.41 3.79
CA LEU A 370 -12.33 0.65 4.00
C LEU A 370 -11.83 -0.15 5.22
N HIS A 371 -10.75 -0.89 5.02
CA HIS A 371 -10.05 -1.63 6.07
C HIS A 371 -8.67 -1.01 6.24
N VAL A 372 -8.36 -0.52 7.45
CA VAL A 372 -7.09 0.12 7.76
C VAL A 372 -6.39 -0.63 8.89
N VAL A 373 -5.10 -0.85 8.73
CA VAL A 373 -4.20 -1.41 9.75
C VAL A 373 -3.07 -0.42 9.96
N TRP A 374 -2.64 -0.22 11.21
CA TRP A 374 -1.56 0.70 11.58
C TRP A 374 -0.79 0.21 12.80
N LEU A 375 0.35 0.81 13.04
CA LEU A 375 1.13 0.64 14.26
C LEU A 375 0.69 1.68 15.29
N ASP A 376 0.31 1.24 16.47
CA ASP A 376 0.01 2.05 17.66
C ASP A 376 1.15 1.86 18.65
N ARG A 377 2.08 2.82 18.69
CA ARG A 377 3.34 2.75 19.43
C ARG A 377 3.19 3.34 20.83
N ASP A 378 3.63 2.57 21.81
CA ASP A 378 3.75 2.97 23.20
C ASP A 378 5.14 2.55 23.69
N GLU A 379 5.96 3.52 24.09
CA GLU A 379 7.37 3.26 24.47
C GLU A 379 7.51 2.29 25.63
N ALA A 380 6.62 2.35 26.62
CA ALA A 380 6.70 1.51 27.82
C ALA A 380 6.12 0.11 27.61
N ALA A 381 4.99 0.02 26.89
CA ALA A 381 4.25 -1.21 26.73
C ALA A 381 4.51 -1.93 25.38
N GLY A 382 5.24 -1.28 24.47
CA GLY A 382 5.53 -1.80 23.13
C GLY A 382 4.46 -1.46 22.10
N THR A 383 4.61 -1.94 20.88
CA THR A 383 3.78 -1.61 19.73
C THR A 383 2.63 -2.60 19.56
N ARG A 384 1.43 -2.08 19.30
CA ARG A 384 0.27 -2.87 18.85
C ARG A 384 0.10 -2.68 17.33
N ILE A 385 -0.27 -3.74 16.67
CA ILE A 385 -0.87 -3.66 15.34
C ILE A 385 -2.38 -3.52 15.55
N ARG A 386 -2.94 -2.44 15.05
CA ARG A 386 -4.37 -2.12 15.18
C ARG A 386 -5.07 -2.23 13.84
N TYR A 387 -6.35 -2.49 13.88
CA TYR A 387 -7.22 -2.61 12.72
C TYR A 387 -8.55 -1.94 13.00
N ALA A 388 -9.08 -1.20 12.02
CA ALA A 388 -10.45 -0.72 12.01
C ALA A 388 -11.05 -0.87 10.61
N ARG A 389 -12.38 -0.99 10.57
CA ARG A 389 -13.18 -0.96 9.35
C ARG A 389 -14.03 0.31 9.33
N ALA A 390 -14.18 0.90 8.16
CA ALA A 390 -15.10 2.00 7.97
C ALA A 390 -16.09 1.71 6.83
N GLU A 391 -17.33 2.16 7.01
CA GLU A 391 -18.39 2.12 6.01
C GLU A 391 -18.74 3.55 5.59
N TRP A 392 -18.93 3.76 4.30
CA TRP A 392 -19.40 5.05 3.79
C TRP A 392 -20.92 5.13 3.91
N ARG A 393 -21.42 6.16 4.65
CA ARG A 393 -22.86 6.40 4.83
C ARG A 393 -23.24 7.83 4.55
#